data_24046d5ceb419e99f7615ea2554e9fcf
#
_entry.id   24046d5ceb419e99f7615ea2554e9fcf
#
_cell.length_a   1.000
_cell.length_b   1.000
_cell.length_c   1.000
_cell.angle_alpha   90.00
_cell.angle_beta   90.00
_cell.angle_gamma   90.00
#
_symmetry.space_group_name_H-M   'P 1'
#
loop_
_entity.id
_entity.type
_entity.pdbx_description
1 polymer ?
#
loop_
_entity_poly.entity_id
_entity_poly.type
_entity_poly.pdbx_seq_one_letter_code
_entity_poly.pdbx_strand_id
1 'polypeptide(L)'
;MMQPCDTAPAQHAAHNRPRDREDFTEEGCKLNIGFIGAGKAGTSLGKYFAVRQQDALQNERGSHAAAANADADSAASAAADSSINAAQTTVKGYYSRSGESAKDAARFTNSNAYDTMPGILSECDMIFLTVPDGNIKAVWKELSGYNVTGKLICHCSGAMSSREAFAGIEETGAYGYSIHPLFAVSDKYEAYRELTDVFFTLEGSADAEDDPHLGEIKAWLESLGNPVGMIRPEDKTRYHCAAAVASNLVCGLVDFSMELLQMCGFSEENALTALRPILKGNMAHIASDGPEKSLTGPVERNDEETIQKHLQCLETAEDRQLYRLLSRRITGLAQHRHPERDYTEIRQLLRKDGSK
;
A
#
# COMPACT_ATOMS: atom_id res chain seq x y z
N MET A 1 73.52 14.71 -2.06
CA MET A 1 73.34 15.05 -0.64
C MET A 1 71.85 15.11 -0.37
N MET A 2 71.45 14.30 0.55
CA MET A 2 70.21 14.30 1.31
C MET A 2 68.90 13.75 0.65
N GLN A 3 68.69 12.57 1.11
CA GLN A 3 67.35 11.91 1.40
C GLN A 3 66.56 12.72 2.46
N PRO A 4 65.47 12.19 2.96
CA PRO A 4 64.22 11.51 2.47
C PRO A 4 63.01 11.93 3.29
N CYS A 5 61.96 11.10 3.16
CA CYS A 5 60.87 10.93 4.10
C CYS A 5 59.67 11.92 3.95
N ASP A 6 58.45 11.50 4.00
CA ASP A 6 57.87 10.59 4.97
C ASP A 6 56.60 9.92 4.45
N THR A 7 56.43 8.73 4.93
CA THR A 7 55.26 7.88 4.73
C THR A 7 54.08 8.36 5.54
N ALA A 8 52.91 8.55 4.91
CA ALA A 8 51.61 8.61 5.60
C ALA A 8 50.95 7.22 5.60
N PRO A 9 50.28 6.80 6.68
CA PRO A 9 49.76 5.45 6.82
C PRO A 9 48.50 5.23 6.01
N ALA A 10 48.43 4.05 5.38
CA ALA A 10 47.24 3.54 4.74
C ALA A 10 46.12 3.41 5.78
N GLN A 11 45.09 4.19 5.61
CA GLN A 11 43.82 3.99 6.32
C GLN A 11 43.10 2.78 5.73
N HIS A 12 42.72 1.86 6.60
CA HIS A 12 41.96 0.65 6.33
C HIS A 12 40.70 0.95 5.52
N ALA A 13 40.71 0.57 4.25
CA ALA A 13 39.49 0.34 3.51
C ALA A 13 38.86 -0.94 4.09
N ALA A 14 37.84 -0.78 4.90
CA ALA A 14 36.96 -1.89 5.27
C ALA A 14 36.36 -2.48 3.98
N HIS A 15 36.75 -3.71 3.66
CA HIS A 15 36.21 -4.46 2.54
C HIS A 15 34.73 -4.74 2.83
N ASN A 16 33.86 -3.94 2.25
CA ASN A 16 32.44 -4.26 2.11
C ASN A 16 32.34 -5.30 0.98
N ARG A 17 32.39 -6.59 1.32
CA ARG A 17 32.09 -7.66 0.35
C ARG A 17 30.59 -7.61 0.04
N PRO A 18 30.17 -7.81 -1.23
CA PRO A 18 28.76 -8.06 -1.51
C PRO A 18 28.34 -9.31 -0.72
N ARG A 19 27.18 -9.24 -0.04
CA ARG A 19 26.61 -10.40 0.64
C ARG A 19 26.05 -11.32 -0.42
N ASP A 20 26.60 -12.51 -0.52
CA ASP A 20 26.13 -13.58 -1.39
C ASP A 20 24.87 -14.22 -0.76
N ARG A 21 24.14 -15.01 -1.55
CA ARG A 21 22.88 -15.71 -1.22
C ARG A 21 22.92 -16.50 0.10
N GLU A 22 24.12 -16.87 0.56
CA GLU A 22 24.38 -17.59 1.81
C GLU A 22 24.29 -16.69 3.06
N ASP A 23 24.44 -15.36 2.91
CA ASP A 23 24.45 -14.41 4.04
C ASP A 23 23.07 -14.17 4.67
N PHE A 24 21.98 -14.53 3.99
CA PHE A 24 20.61 -14.40 4.52
C PHE A 24 20.11 -15.66 5.25
N THR A 25 20.83 -16.76 5.19
CA THR A 25 20.43 -18.07 5.75
C THR A 25 21.08 -18.43 7.08
N GLU A 26 21.97 -17.60 7.64
CA GLU A 26 22.56 -17.83 8.95
C GLU A 26 21.76 -17.19 10.09
N GLU A 27 21.69 -17.87 11.23
CA GLU A 27 20.98 -17.46 12.45
C GLU A 27 21.25 -15.99 12.81
N GLY A 28 20.25 -15.13 12.64
CA GLY A 28 20.27 -13.75 13.13
C GLY A 28 20.31 -12.63 12.08
N CYS A 29 20.00 -12.89 10.81
CA CYS A 29 20.00 -11.84 9.79
C CYS A 29 18.91 -10.80 10.09
N LYS A 30 19.32 -9.58 10.47
CA LYS A 30 18.42 -8.45 10.74
C LYS A 30 18.21 -7.64 9.48
N LEU A 31 16.93 -7.43 9.11
CA LEU A 31 16.55 -6.52 8.02
C LEU A 31 16.50 -5.08 8.54
N ASN A 32 17.44 -4.25 8.11
CA ASN A 32 17.50 -2.83 8.46
C ASN A 32 16.76 -2.00 7.42
N ILE A 33 15.70 -1.30 7.82
CA ILE A 33 14.86 -0.49 6.94
C ILE A 33 15.15 0.99 7.11
N GLY A 34 15.38 1.68 5.98
CA GLY A 34 15.50 3.12 5.89
C GLY A 34 14.42 3.74 5.01
N PHE A 35 14.10 5.01 5.27
CA PHE A 35 13.10 5.76 4.50
C PHE A 35 13.74 7.01 3.88
N ILE A 36 13.62 7.15 2.57
CA ILE A 36 13.90 8.38 1.85
C ILE A 36 12.57 9.08 1.60
N GLY A 37 12.30 10.10 2.41
CA GLY A 37 11.03 10.79 2.53
C GLY A 37 10.41 10.58 3.91
N ALA A 38 10.09 11.68 4.60
CA ALA A 38 9.54 11.72 5.95
C ALA A 38 8.15 12.38 5.97
N GLY A 39 7.36 12.13 4.90
CA GLY A 39 5.97 12.55 4.76
C GLY A 39 5.00 11.63 5.52
N LYS A 40 3.69 11.76 5.21
CA LYS A 40 2.65 10.95 5.84
C LYS A 40 2.91 9.45 5.68
N ALA A 41 3.13 8.97 4.46
CA ALA A 41 3.32 7.55 4.18
C ALA A 41 4.58 6.99 4.87
N GLY A 42 5.75 7.63 4.69
CA GLY A 42 7.01 7.14 5.27
C GLY A 42 7.00 7.12 6.79
N THR A 43 6.45 8.16 7.44
CA THR A 43 6.38 8.22 8.90
C THR A 43 5.39 7.19 9.46
N SER A 44 4.20 7.03 8.85
CA SER A 44 3.21 6.06 9.29
C SER A 44 3.69 4.62 9.08
N LEU A 45 4.27 4.29 7.92
CA LEU A 45 4.83 2.95 7.67
C LEU A 45 5.98 2.62 8.60
N GLY A 46 6.93 3.55 8.79
CA GLY A 46 8.04 3.32 9.70
C GLY A 46 7.58 3.14 11.15
N LYS A 47 6.56 3.89 11.59
CA LYS A 47 5.97 3.66 12.93
C LYS A 47 5.27 2.32 13.01
N TYR A 48 4.53 1.95 12.00
CA TYR A 48 3.86 0.65 11.91
C TYR A 48 4.88 -0.50 12.01
N PHE A 49 5.93 -0.51 11.21
CA PHE A 49 6.96 -1.54 11.23
C PHE A 49 7.66 -1.63 12.59
N ALA A 50 7.99 -0.46 13.20
CA ALA A 50 8.60 -0.43 14.52
C ALA A 50 7.70 -1.01 15.63
N VAL A 51 6.39 -0.74 15.58
CA VAL A 51 5.42 -1.31 16.54
C VAL A 51 5.29 -2.81 16.34
N ARG A 52 5.13 -3.29 15.09
CA ARG A 52 5.00 -4.73 14.80
C ARG A 52 6.25 -5.51 15.19
N GLN A 53 7.44 -4.92 15.02
CA GLN A 53 8.68 -5.50 15.54
C GLN A 53 8.63 -5.69 17.07
N GLN A 54 8.21 -4.65 17.80
CA GLN A 54 8.13 -4.71 19.26
C GLN A 54 7.14 -5.78 19.74
N ASP A 55 5.97 -5.87 19.10
CA ASP A 55 4.95 -6.88 19.38
C ASP A 55 5.49 -8.30 19.16
N ALA A 56 6.19 -8.53 18.04
CA ALA A 56 6.79 -9.82 17.70
C ALA A 56 7.85 -10.23 18.75
N LEU A 57 8.74 -9.31 19.12
CA LEU A 57 9.77 -9.57 20.15
C LEU A 57 9.15 -9.86 21.55
N GLN A 58 8.02 -9.23 21.90
CA GLN A 58 7.32 -9.52 23.15
C GLN A 58 6.68 -10.91 23.14
N ASN A 59 6.09 -11.31 22.01
CA ASN A 59 5.50 -12.63 21.83
C ASN A 59 6.54 -13.74 21.88
N GLU A 60 7.71 -13.57 21.28
CA GLU A 60 8.82 -14.52 21.38
C GLU A 60 9.31 -14.70 22.83
N ARG A 61 9.48 -13.60 23.56
CA ARG A 61 9.86 -13.66 24.99
C ARG A 61 8.80 -14.35 25.86
N GLY A 62 7.52 -14.10 25.56
CA GLY A 62 6.40 -14.75 26.26
C GLY A 62 6.35 -16.27 26.03
N SER A 63 6.58 -16.70 24.77
CA SER A 63 6.62 -18.13 24.43
C SER A 63 7.84 -18.85 25.02
N HIS A 64 9.01 -18.23 25.04
CA HIS A 64 10.19 -18.79 25.71
C HIS A 64 10.01 -18.90 27.22
N ALA A 65 9.36 -17.93 27.87
CA ALA A 65 9.06 -18.00 29.30
C ALA A 65 8.03 -19.09 29.63
N ALA A 66 7.05 -19.31 28.74
CA ALA A 66 6.07 -20.39 28.88
C ALA A 66 6.69 -21.78 28.63
N ALA A 67 7.56 -21.90 27.63
CA ALA A 67 8.28 -23.15 27.34
C ALA A 67 9.29 -23.54 28.44
N ALA A 68 9.91 -22.59 29.11
CA ALA A 68 10.82 -22.83 30.22
C ALA A 68 10.09 -23.37 31.48
N ASN A 69 8.76 -23.23 31.55
CA ASN A 69 7.92 -23.73 32.66
C ASN A 69 7.17 -25.02 32.31
N ALA A 70 7.31 -25.56 31.08
CA ALA A 70 6.71 -26.83 30.66
C ALA A 70 7.76 -27.94 30.73
N ASP A 71 7.36 -29.09 31.31
CA ASP A 71 8.22 -30.28 31.41
C ASP A 71 8.72 -30.76 30.04
N ALA A 72 9.96 -31.23 29.99
CA ALA A 72 10.85 -31.43 28.86
C ALA A 72 10.50 -32.61 27.91
N ASP A 73 9.22 -32.92 27.66
CA ASP A 73 8.86 -34.14 26.89
C ASP A 73 8.10 -33.91 25.58
N SER A 74 8.09 -32.69 25.04
CA SER A 74 7.52 -32.43 23.70
C SER A 74 8.31 -31.39 22.89
N ALA A 75 9.60 -31.60 22.70
CA ALA A 75 10.38 -30.87 21.72
C ALA A 75 10.08 -31.41 20.33
N ALA A 76 8.92 -31.09 19.76
CA ALA A 76 8.67 -31.24 18.34
C ALA A 76 9.46 -30.15 17.62
N SER A 77 10.44 -30.59 16.82
CA SER A 77 11.24 -29.86 15.87
C SER A 77 10.40 -28.86 15.05
N ALA A 78 10.39 -27.58 15.46
CA ALA A 78 10.12 -26.49 14.54
C ALA A 78 11.40 -26.33 13.72
N ALA A 79 11.38 -26.79 12.47
CA ALA A 79 12.38 -26.41 11.49
C ALA A 79 12.39 -24.86 11.46
N ALA A 80 13.54 -24.25 11.78
CA ALA A 80 13.73 -22.83 11.66
C ALA A 80 13.59 -22.49 10.17
N ASP A 81 12.42 -21.95 9.81
CA ASP A 81 12.19 -21.35 8.50
C ASP A 81 13.12 -20.13 8.43
N SER A 82 14.05 -20.14 7.47
CA SER A 82 15.07 -19.09 7.30
C SER A 82 14.50 -17.78 6.75
N SER A 83 13.18 -17.61 6.75
CA SER A 83 12.51 -16.39 6.27
C SER A 83 12.64 -15.23 7.27
N ILE A 84 12.90 -14.03 6.74
CA ILE A 84 12.90 -12.78 7.53
C ILE A 84 11.51 -12.59 8.13
N ASN A 85 11.44 -12.35 9.44
CA ASN A 85 10.19 -12.09 10.13
C ASN A 85 10.16 -10.70 10.80
N ALA A 86 9.01 -10.33 11.37
CA ALA A 86 8.80 -9.03 12.01
C ALA A 86 9.81 -8.75 13.14
N ALA A 87 10.17 -9.75 13.94
CA ALA A 87 11.09 -9.60 15.08
C ALA A 87 12.54 -9.28 14.62
N GLN A 88 12.92 -9.73 13.44
CA GLN A 88 14.24 -9.50 12.84
C GLN A 88 14.37 -8.17 12.09
N THR A 89 13.28 -7.39 12.01
CA THR A 89 13.25 -6.12 11.27
C THR A 89 13.56 -4.94 12.19
N THR A 90 14.34 -3.97 11.71
CA THR A 90 14.64 -2.73 12.48
C THR A 90 14.48 -1.51 11.58
N VAL A 91 13.66 -0.55 12.00
CA VAL A 91 13.57 0.77 11.36
C VAL A 91 14.78 1.61 11.81
N LYS A 92 15.76 1.80 10.93
CA LYS A 92 16.98 2.55 11.22
C LYS A 92 16.75 4.05 11.20
N GLY A 93 15.90 4.54 10.29
CA GLY A 93 15.55 5.95 10.29
C GLY A 93 15.20 6.55 8.93
N TYR A 94 15.38 7.88 8.85
CA TYR A 94 14.88 8.70 7.76
C TYR A 94 15.95 9.62 7.19
N TYR A 95 15.95 9.75 5.86
CA TYR A 95 16.55 10.85 5.14
C TYR A 95 15.45 11.67 4.45
N SER A 96 15.54 12.98 4.51
CA SER A 96 14.66 13.88 3.78
C SER A 96 15.39 15.16 3.41
N ARG A 97 15.05 15.77 2.25
CA ARG A 97 15.56 17.10 1.86
C ARG A 97 15.30 18.15 2.93
N SER A 98 14.21 18.06 3.65
CA SER A 98 13.97 18.80 4.88
C SER A 98 14.52 18.01 6.06
N GLY A 99 15.67 18.38 6.58
CA GLY A 99 16.25 17.75 7.77
C GLY A 99 15.32 17.75 8.99
N GLU A 100 14.48 18.78 9.13
CA GLU A 100 13.48 18.85 10.21
C GLU A 100 12.40 17.75 10.07
N SER A 101 11.93 17.47 8.84
CA SER A 101 10.98 16.39 8.61
C SER A 101 11.58 15.02 8.95
N ALA A 102 12.87 14.81 8.65
CA ALA A 102 13.56 13.58 8.99
C ALA A 102 13.72 13.42 10.52
N LYS A 103 14.14 14.49 11.21
CA LYS A 103 14.26 14.51 12.68
C LYS A 103 12.92 14.28 13.38
N ASP A 104 11.87 14.85 12.85
CA ASP A 104 10.52 14.70 13.38
C ASP A 104 10.00 13.27 13.26
N ALA A 105 10.14 12.66 12.07
CA ALA A 105 9.80 11.26 11.85
C ALA A 105 10.67 10.31 12.72
N ALA A 106 11.96 10.59 12.82
CA ALA A 106 12.90 9.81 13.63
C ALA A 106 12.52 9.83 15.12
N ARG A 107 12.16 10.99 15.67
CA ARG A 107 11.64 11.11 17.05
C ARG A 107 10.38 10.29 17.26
N PHE A 108 9.43 10.36 16.31
CA PHE A 108 8.16 9.64 16.42
C PHE A 108 8.33 8.12 16.37
N THR A 109 9.30 7.64 15.60
CA THR A 109 9.57 6.21 15.43
C THR A 109 10.66 5.68 16.36
N ASN A 110 11.29 6.54 17.15
CA ASN A 110 12.45 6.23 17.99
C ASN A 110 13.61 5.64 17.15
N SER A 111 14.00 6.33 16.09
CA SER A 111 15.02 5.93 15.12
C SER A 111 15.97 7.09 14.80
N ASN A 112 16.81 7.00 13.76
CA ASN A 112 17.80 8.00 13.41
C ASN A 112 17.31 8.96 12.32
N ALA A 113 17.78 10.20 12.34
CA ALA A 113 17.72 11.11 11.21
C ALA A 113 19.09 11.15 10.52
N TYR A 114 19.11 10.93 9.20
CA TYR A 114 20.33 10.94 8.40
C TYR A 114 20.44 12.26 7.63
N ASP A 115 21.64 12.85 7.62
CA ASP A 115 21.88 14.10 6.90
C ASP A 115 22.19 13.86 5.41
N THR A 116 22.56 12.63 5.02
CA THR A 116 22.94 12.29 3.64
C THR A 116 22.38 10.94 3.20
N MET A 117 22.18 10.77 1.87
CA MET A 117 21.80 9.47 1.29
C MET A 117 22.86 8.38 1.52
N PRO A 118 24.17 8.63 1.34
CA PRO A 118 25.19 7.62 1.69
C PRO A 118 25.11 7.16 3.14
N GLY A 119 24.78 8.05 4.08
CA GLY A 119 24.63 7.69 5.49
C GLY A 119 23.54 6.66 5.73
N ILE A 120 22.32 6.88 5.19
CA ILE A 120 21.23 5.91 5.35
C ILE A 120 21.50 4.61 4.57
N LEU A 121 22.12 4.70 3.38
CA LEU A 121 22.48 3.53 2.57
C LEU A 121 23.48 2.61 3.27
N SER A 122 24.41 3.16 4.04
CA SER A 122 25.44 2.36 4.72
C SER A 122 24.88 1.50 5.85
N GLU A 123 23.71 1.86 6.40
CA GLU A 123 23.11 1.19 7.56
C GLU A 123 21.86 0.37 7.25
N CYS A 124 21.31 0.48 6.02
CA CYS A 124 20.04 -0.15 5.67
C CYS A 124 20.18 -1.14 4.52
N ASP A 125 19.48 -2.25 4.63
CA ASP A 125 19.39 -3.30 3.62
C ASP A 125 18.22 -3.04 2.67
N MET A 126 17.11 -2.50 3.20
CA MET A 126 15.91 -2.13 2.47
C MET A 126 15.67 -0.61 2.58
N ILE A 127 15.43 0.04 1.44
CA ILE A 127 15.19 1.48 1.36
C ILE A 127 13.81 1.74 0.76
N PHE A 128 12.94 2.39 1.52
CA PHE A 128 11.64 2.85 1.04
C PHE A 128 11.73 4.29 0.52
N LEU A 129 11.41 4.50 -0.76
CA LEU A 129 11.19 5.82 -1.34
C LEU A 129 9.74 6.24 -1.09
N THR A 130 9.53 7.05 -0.05
CA THR A 130 8.21 7.56 0.35
C THR A 130 8.08 9.05 0.07
N VAL A 131 8.64 9.47 -1.05
CA VAL A 131 8.48 10.80 -1.65
C VAL A 131 7.21 10.83 -2.53
N PRO A 132 6.69 12.02 -2.89
CA PRO A 132 5.60 12.10 -3.86
C PRO A 132 5.93 11.37 -5.16
N ASP A 133 4.94 10.73 -5.78
CA ASP A 133 5.11 9.86 -6.96
C ASP A 133 5.93 10.51 -8.08
N GLY A 134 5.67 11.79 -8.38
CA GLY A 134 6.42 12.53 -9.40
C GLY A 134 7.92 12.71 -9.11
N ASN A 135 8.36 12.43 -7.89
CA ASN A 135 9.77 12.55 -7.48
C ASN A 135 10.50 11.19 -7.38
N ILE A 136 9.79 10.06 -7.44
CA ILE A 136 10.40 8.73 -7.23
C ILE A 136 11.52 8.47 -8.24
N LYS A 137 11.27 8.68 -9.53
CA LYS A 137 12.27 8.50 -10.59
C LYS A 137 13.50 9.39 -10.42
N ALA A 138 13.29 10.64 -9.99
CA ALA A 138 14.40 11.57 -9.77
C ALA A 138 15.26 11.16 -8.56
N VAL A 139 14.62 10.70 -7.49
CA VAL A 139 15.32 10.19 -6.29
C VAL A 139 16.04 8.88 -6.63
N TRP A 140 15.42 7.99 -7.41
CA TRP A 140 16.11 6.78 -7.88
C TRP A 140 17.36 7.11 -8.70
N LYS A 141 17.24 8.03 -9.66
CA LYS A 141 18.39 8.47 -10.48
C LYS A 141 19.55 9.01 -9.64
N GLU A 142 19.26 9.73 -8.55
CA GLU A 142 20.29 10.18 -7.61
C GLU A 142 20.86 9.00 -6.81
N LEU A 143 19.99 8.13 -6.30
CA LEU A 143 20.35 6.99 -5.48
C LEU A 143 21.21 5.96 -6.23
N SER A 144 20.91 5.71 -7.50
CA SER A 144 21.65 4.79 -8.37
C SER A 144 23.09 5.25 -8.66
N GLY A 145 23.43 6.50 -8.35
CA GLY A 145 24.80 7.01 -8.38
C GLY A 145 25.67 6.56 -7.19
N TYR A 146 25.08 5.95 -6.18
CA TYR A 146 25.80 5.39 -5.03
C TYR A 146 25.90 3.87 -5.13
N ASN A 147 26.65 3.25 -4.24
CA ASN A 147 26.69 1.78 -4.15
C ASN A 147 25.38 1.27 -3.52
N VAL A 148 24.53 0.70 -4.34
CA VAL A 148 23.23 0.09 -3.96
C VAL A 148 23.21 -1.43 -4.16
N THR A 149 24.34 -2.04 -4.51
CA THR A 149 24.45 -3.48 -4.77
C THR A 149 23.90 -4.30 -3.60
N GLY A 150 23.04 -5.27 -3.91
CA GLY A 150 22.38 -6.16 -2.94
C GLY A 150 21.28 -5.50 -2.10
N LYS A 151 20.94 -4.23 -2.34
CA LYS A 151 19.88 -3.54 -1.59
C LYS A 151 18.50 -3.75 -2.21
N LEU A 152 17.49 -3.80 -1.35
CA LEU A 152 16.07 -3.85 -1.71
C LEU A 152 15.55 -2.40 -1.76
N ILE A 153 15.29 -1.89 -2.96
CA ILE A 153 14.79 -0.54 -3.19
C ILE A 153 13.28 -0.58 -3.42
N CYS A 154 12.53 0.02 -2.52
CA CYS A 154 11.08 -0.07 -2.50
C CYS A 154 10.43 1.30 -2.70
N HIS A 155 9.25 1.34 -3.31
CA HIS A 155 8.37 2.51 -3.26
C HIS A 155 6.93 2.11 -2.89
N CYS A 156 6.12 3.11 -2.48
CA CYS A 156 4.74 2.90 -2.05
C CYS A 156 3.70 3.49 -3.01
N SER A 157 4.08 3.83 -4.25
CA SER A 157 3.10 4.31 -5.24
C SER A 157 2.13 3.21 -5.63
N GLY A 158 0.83 3.54 -5.63
CA GLY A 158 -0.20 2.66 -6.17
C GLY A 158 -0.25 2.64 -7.70
N ALA A 159 0.16 3.75 -8.34
CA ALA A 159 0.03 3.95 -9.79
C ALA A 159 1.24 3.50 -10.59
N MET A 160 2.44 3.69 -10.03
CA MET A 160 3.72 3.43 -10.71
C MET A 160 4.18 2.00 -10.46
N SER A 161 4.65 1.28 -11.47
CA SER A 161 5.31 -0.02 -11.28
C SER A 161 6.77 0.14 -10.84
N SER A 162 7.35 -0.91 -10.25
CA SER A 162 8.77 -0.94 -9.90
C SER A 162 9.66 -0.82 -11.15
N ARG A 163 9.29 -1.45 -12.27
CA ARG A 163 10.01 -1.30 -13.55
C ARG A 163 10.02 0.14 -14.05
N GLU A 164 8.89 0.84 -13.89
CA GLU A 164 8.81 2.25 -14.27
C GLU A 164 9.57 3.17 -13.32
N ALA A 165 9.52 2.87 -12.01
CA ALA A 165 10.17 3.65 -10.97
C ALA A 165 11.70 3.55 -11.03
N PHE A 166 12.21 2.33 -11.26
CA PHE A 166 13.61 1.97 -11.08
C PHE A 166 14.26 1.52 -12.39
N ALA A 167 14.04 2.28 -13.48
CA ALA A 167 14.64 1.99 -14.77
C ALA A 167 16.18 1.83 -14.63
N GLY A 168 16.74 0.74 -15.19
CA GLY A 168 18.17 0.42 -15.14
C GLY A 168 18.65 -0.17 -13.82
N ILE A 169 17.77 -0.61 -12.94
CA ILE A 169 18.15 -1.15 -11.62
C ILE A 169 18.99 -2.43 -11.73
N GLU A 170 18.75 -3.23 -12.76
CA GLU A 170 19.48 -4.46 -13.07
C GLU A 170 20.98 -4.22 -13.28
N GLU A 171 21.35 -3.04 -13.74
CA GLU A 171 22.75 -2.64 -13.96
C GLU A 171 23.48 -2.30 -12.65
N THR A 172 22.71 -2.04 -11.57
CA THR A 172 23.26 -1.59 -10.28
C THR A 172 23.51 -2.74 -9.29
N GLY A 173 22.96 -3.93 -9.58
CA GLY A 173 22.95 -5.07 -8.67
C GLY A 173 22.02 -4.90 -7.46
N ALA A 174 21.10 -3.92 -7.50
CA ALA A 174 20.01 -3.77 -6.54
C ALA A 174 18.72 -4.44 -7.06
N TYR A 175 17.72 -4.59 -6.19
CA TYR A 175 16.42 -5.17 -6.50
C TYR A 175 15.32 -4.17 -6.23
N GLY A 176 14.37 -4.02 -7.17
CA GLY A 176 13.33 -3.00 -7.13
C GLY A 176 11.94 -3.55 -6.83
N TYR A 177 11.22 -2.93 -5.90
CA TYR A 177 9.89 -3.39 -5.49
C TYR A 177 8.90 -2.24 -5.36
N SER A 178 7.64 -2.52 -5.69
CA SER A 178 6.53 -1.72 -5.24
C SER A 178 5.80 -2.46 -4.12
N ILE A 179 5.74 -1.83 -2.95
CA ILE A 179 5.04 -2.32 -1.76
C ILE A 179 3.99 -1.29 -1.41
N HIS A 180 2.77 -1.48 -1.92
CA HIS A 180 1.70 -0.50 -1.79
C HIS A 180 0.65 -0.96 -0.77
N PRO A 181 0.50 -0.28 0.37
CA PRO A 181 -0.66 -0.48 1.24
C PRO A 181 -1.92 0.02 0.53
N LEU A 182 -2.93 -0.82 0.38
CA LEU A 182 -4.22 -0.43 -0.20
C LEU A 182 -5.02 0.39 0.82
N PHE A 183 -4.47 1.54 1.17
CA PHE A 183 -4.97 2.41 2.23
C PHE A 183 -4.63 3.88 1.96
N ALA A 184 -5.57 4.77 2.22
CA ALA A 184 -5.36 6.21 2.10
C ALA A 184 -4.73 6.77 3.38
N VAL A 185 -3.42 6.97 3.39
CA VAL A 185 -2.70 7.55 4.53
C VAL A 185 -3.05 9.04 4.66
N SER A 186 -4.05 9.34 5.46
CA SER A 186 -4.59 10.70 5.65
C SER A 186 -3.82 11.51 6.70
N ASP A 187 -3.35 10.86 7.75
CA ASP A 187 -2.63 11.48 8.87
C ASP A 187 -1.22 10.91 9.04
N LYS A 188 -0.28 11.77 9.44
CA LYS A 188 1.13 11.41 9.59
C LYS A 188 1.39 10.55 10.83
N TYR A 189 0.64 10.79 11.91
CA TYR A 189 0.94 10.25 13.24
C TYR A 189 -0.08 9.23 13.75
N GLU A 190 -1.27 9.18 13.15
CA GLU A 190 -2.34 8.29 13.59
C GLU A 190 -2.58 7.12 12.62
N ALA A 191 -2.35 7.33 11.31
CA ALA A 191 -2.68 6.34 10.28
C ALA A 191 -1.97 4.98 10.46
N TYR A 192 -0.82 4.92 11.15
CA TYR A 192 -0.13 3.66 11.43
C TYR A 192 -0.97 2.66 12.23
N ARG A 193 -1.94 3.11 13.01
CA ARG A 193 -2.83 2.26 13.81
C ARG A 193 -3.84 1.49 12.97
N GLU A 194 -4.16 2.05 11.80
CA GLU A 194 -5.11 1.47 10.86
C GLU A 194 -4.44 0.52 9.87
N LEU A 195 -3.09 0.43 9.86
CA LEU A 195 -2.35 -0.42 8.93
C LEU A 195 -2.37 -1.92 9.28
N THR A 196 -2.83 -2.31 10.46
CA THR A 196 -2.78 -3.70 10.94
C THR A 196 -3.53 -4.69 10.04
N ASP A 197 -4.70 -4.30 9.49
CA ASP A 197 -5.52 -5.17 8.64
C ASP A 197 -5.46 -4.74 7.16
N VAL A 198 -4.54 -3.85 6.82
CA VAL A 198 -4.42 -3.33 5.46
C VAL A 198 -3.80 -4.37 4.54
N PHE A 199 -4.44 -4.56 3.39
CA PHE A 199 -3.92 -5.41 2.33
C PHE A 199 -2.73 -4.73 1.65
N PHE A 200 -1.59 -5.41 1.59
CA PHE A 200 -0.43 -4.96 0.81
C PHE A 200 -0.40 -5.60 -0.56
N THR A 201 -0.09 -4.81 -1.57
CA THR A 201 0.18 -5.31 -2.91
C THR A 201 1.66 -5.19 -3.19
N LEU A 202 2.25 -6.31 -3.62
CA LEU A 202 3.67 -6.46 -3.89
C LEU A 202 3.89 -6.78 -5.38
N GLU A 203 4.87 -6.13 -6.01
CA GLU A 203 5.42 -6.52 -7.31
C GLU A 203 6.90 -6.17 -7.40
N GLY A 204 7.67 -6.94 -8.17
CA GLY A 204 9.10 -6.79 -8.37
C GLY A 204 9.46 -6.30 -9.78
N SER A 205 10.63 -5.69 -9.94
CA SER A 205 11.15 -5.25 -11.24
C SER A 205 11.60 -6.39 -12.14
N ALA A 206 12.09 -7.50 -11.54
CA ALA A 206 12.37 -8.75 -12.22
C ALA A 206 11.10 -9.59 -12.40
N ASP A 207 11.14 -10.60 -13.27
CA ASP A 207 10.08 -11.58 -13.35
C ASP A 207 10.06 -12.45 -12.06
N ALA A 208 8.87 -12.84 -11.61
CA ALA A 208 8.71 -13.48 -10.30
C ALA A 208 9.48 -14.80 -10.14
N GLU A 209 9.78 -15.48 -11.26
CA GLU A 209 10.57 -16.72 -11.29
C GLU A 209 12.08 -16.46 -11.09
N ASP A 210 12.54 -15.25 -11.45
CA ASP A 210 13.95 -14.85 -11.40
C ASP A 210 14.26 -13.96 -10.18
N ASP A 211 13.23 -13.52 -9.42
CA ASP A 211 13.39 -12.62 -8.27
C ASP A 211 13.67 -13.41 -6.99
N PRO A 212 14.90 -13.34 -6.45
CA PRO A 212 15.29 -14.13 -5.29
C PRO A 212 14.64 -13.68 -3.98
N HIS A 213 14.12 -12.45 -3.90
CA HIS A 213 13.65 -11.84 -2.65
C HIS A 213 12.13 -11.61 -2.60
N LEU A 214 11.41 -11.77 -3.71
CA LEU A 214 9.98 -11.47 -3.77
C LEU A 214 9.17 -12.32 -2.77
N GLY A 215 9.53 -13.59 -2.65
CA GLY A 215 8.94 -14.51 -1.66
C GLY A 215 9.27 -14.15 -0.22
N GLU A 216 10.50 -13.73 0.04
CA GLU A 216 10.96 -13.30 1.37
C GLU A 216 10.26 -12.01 1.82
N ILE A 217 10.12 -11.03 0.92
CA ILE A 217 9.39 -9.78 1.19
C ILE A 217 7.92 -10.07 1.47
N LYS A 218 7.31 -10.98 0.70
CA LYS A 218 5.93 -11.43 0.96
C LYS A 218 5.79 -12.04 2.34
N ALA A 219 6.64 -12.99 2.69
CA ALA A 219 6.63 -13.65 4.00
C ALA A 219 6.86 -12.67 5.14
N TRP A 220 7.79 -11.71 4.96
CA TRP A 220 8.01 -10.64 5.92
C TRP A 220 6.75 -9.79 6.14
N LEU A 221 6.08 -9.31 5.11
CA LEU A 221 4.84 -8.52 5.22
C LEU A 221 3.72 -9.33 5.90
N GLU A 222 3.60 -10.64 5.58
CA GLU A 222 2.64 -11.54 6.23
C GLU A 222 2.95 -11.74 7.72
N SER A 223 4.23 -11.76 8.10
CA SER A 223 4.64 -11.85 9.50
C SER A 223 4.31 -10.60 10.32
N LEU A 224 4.09 -9.45 9.65
CA LEU A 224 3.53 -8.23 10.29
C LEU A 224 2.03 -8.36 10.60
N GLY A 225 1.37 -9.41 10.09
CA GLY A 225 -0.06 -9.64 10.23
C GLY A 225 -0.89 -9.13 9.04
N ASN A 226 -0.26 -8.66 7.97
CA ASN A 226 -0.97 -8.09 6.82
C ASN A 226 -1.26 -9.15 5.75
N PRO A 227 -2.44 -9.16 5.13
CA PRO A 227 -2.67 -9.94 3.92
C PRO A 227 -1.89 -9.32 2.75
N VAL A 228 -1.26 -10.18 1.93
CA VAL A 228 -0.42 -9.75 0.81
C VAL A 228 -0.86 -10.40 -0.50
N GLY A 229 -1.07 -9.59 -1.53
CA GLY A 229 -1.30 -10.03 -2.89
C GLY A 229 -0.16 -9.63 -3.82
N MET A 230 0.29 -10.56 -4.65
CA MET A 230 1.25 -10.25 -5.70
C MET A 230 0.53 -9.95 -7.00
N ILE A 231 1.01 -8.93 -7.71
CA ILE A 231 0.55 -8.57 -9.06
C ILE A 231 1.77 -8.46 -9.99
N ARG A 232 1.52 -8.49 -11.29
CA ARG A 232 2.57 -8.22 -12.26
C ARG A 232 2.73 -6.70 -12.44
N PRO A 233 3.93 -6.20 -12.78
CA PRO A 233 4.15 -4.79 -13.05
C PRO A 233 3.19 -4.21 -14.10
N GLU A 234 2.82 -4.99 -15.12
CA GLU A 234 1.90 -4.61 -16.20
C GLU A 234 0.47 -4.36 -15.71
N ASP A 235 0.07 -4.98 -14.61
CA ASP A 235 -1.27 -4.85 -14.03
C ASP A 235 -1.41 -3.65 -13.07
N LYS A 236 -0.31 -2.94 -12.78
CA LYS A 236 -0.26 -1.84 -11.81
C LYS A 236 -1.28 -0.73 -12.09
N THR A 237 -1.40 -0.33 -13.33
CA THR A 237 -2.37 0.71 -13.73
C THR A 237 -3.82 0.24 -13.49
N ARG A 238 -4.15 -1.01 -13.84
CA ARG A 238 -5.49 -1.58 -13.61
C ARG A 238 -5.78 -1.71 -12.12
N TYR A 239 -4.80 -2.15 -11.35
CA TYR A 239 -4.89 -2.23 -9.88
C TYR A 239 -5.18 -0.86 -9.27
N HIS A 240 -4.41 0.18 -9.63
CA HIS A 240 -4.62 1.54 -9.12
C HIS A 240 -5.96 2.13 -9.56
N CYS A 241 -6.38 1.85 -10.79
CA CYS A 241 -7.71 2.23 -11.27
C CYS A 241 -8.81 1.61 -10.39
N ALA A 242 -8.69 0.34 -9.99
CA ALA A 242 -9.66 -0.29 -9.09
C ALA A 242 -9.70 0.41 -7.71
N ALA A 243 -8.53 0.76 -7.15
CA ALA A 243 -8.46 1.52 -5.91
C ALA A 243 -9.11 2.91 -6.03
N ALA A 244 -8.84 3.63 -7.12
CA ALA A 244 -9.43 4.94 -7.38
C ALA A 244 -10.96 4.87 -7.55
N VAL A 245 -11.47 3.84 -8.23
CA VAL A 245 -12.92 3.61 -8.37
C VAL A 245 -13.58 3.39 -7.01
N ALA A 246 -12.95 2.62 -6.12
CA ALA A 246 -13.50 2.31 -4.81
C ALA A 246 -13.35 3.44 -3.78
N SER A 247 -12.55 4.45 -4.04
CA SER A 247 -12.27 5.57 -3.13
C SER A 247 -12.59 6.92 -3.73
N ASN A 248 -11.74 7.43 -4.62
CA ASN A 248 -11.85 8.79 -5.14
C ASN A 248 -13.14 9.03 -5.94
N LEU A 249 -13.58 8.06 -6.77
CA LEU A 249 -14.80 8.22 -7.56
C LEU A 249 -16.06 8.13 -6.71
N VAL A 250 -16.01 7.53 -5.53
CA VAL A 250 -17.10 7.57 -4.56
C VAL A 250 -17.37 9.01 -4.08
N CYS A 251 -16.32 9.85 -3.96
CA CYS A 251 -16.53 11.27 -3.62
C CYS A 251 -17.38 11.98 -4.66
N GLY A 252 -17.16 11.71 -5.96
CA GLY A 252 -17.98 12.27 -7.02
C GLY A 252 -19.45 11.79 -6.99
N LEU A 253 -19.70 10.54 -6.59
CA LEU A 253 -21.06 10.04 -6.41
C LEU A 253 -21.79 10.68 -5.21
N VAL A 254 -21.06 10.94 -4.13
CA VAL A 254 -21.60 11.64 -2.96
C VAL A 254 -21.90 13.10 -3.28
N ASP A 255 -20.99 13.78 -3.99
CA ASP A 255 -21.15 15.15 -4.45
C ASP A 255 -22.43 15.28 -5.33
N PHE A 256 -22.56 14.44 -6.34
CA PHE A 256 -23.77 14.37 -7.17
C PHE A 256 -25.07 14.14 -6.34
N SER A 257 -25.00 13.29 -5.32
CA SER A 257 -26.14 13.05 -4.43
C SER A 257 -26.48 14.28 -3.58
N MET A 258 -25.45 15.04 -3.15
CA MET A 258 -25.64 16.28 -2.41
C MET A 258 -26.26 17.38 -3.27
N GLU A 259 -25.83 17.52 -4.52
CA GLU A 259 -26.44 18.46 -5.49
C GLU A 259 -27.93 18.19 -5.68
N LEU A 260 -28.33 16.94 -5.86
CA LEU A 260 -29.76 16.57 -5.98
C LEU A 260 -30.56 16.93 -4.73
N LEU A 261 -30.00 16.78 -3.52
CA LEU A 261 -30.68 17.23 -2.29
C LEU A 261 -30.75 18.74 -2.18
N GLN A 262 -29.71 19.47 -2.62
CA GLN A 262 -29.74 20.93 -2.66
C GLN A 262 -30.81 21.44 -3.62
N MET A 263 -31.01 20.79 -4.76
CA MET A 263 -32.15 21.10 -5.67
C MET A 263 -33.52 20.85 -5.00
N CYS A 264 -33.58 19.99 -3.99
CA CYS A 264 -34.77 19.79 -3.14
C CYS A 264 -34.88 20.82 -1.98
N GLY A 265 -33.94 21.83 -1.90
CA GLY A 265 -33.98 22.88 -0.89
C GLY A 265 -33.16 22.61 0.37
N PHE A 266 -32.36 21.55 0.41
CA PHE A 266 -31.44 21.31 1.53
C PHE A 266 -30.26 22.28 1.45
N SER A 267 -29.77 22.76 2.60
CA SER A 267 -28.44 23.36 2.65
C SER A 267 -27.36 22.31 2.44
N GLU A 268 -26.16 22.72 2.05
CA GLU A 268 -24.99 21.82 1.87
C GLU A 268 -24.75 20.97 3.14
N GLU A 269 -24.75 21.60 4.32
CA GLU A 269 -24.56 20.93 5.61
C GLU A 269 -25.65 19.88 5.89
N ASN A 270 -26.92 20.24 5.61
CA ASN A 270 -28.05 19.34 5.81
C ASN A 270 -28.07 18.20 4.79
N ALA A 271 -27.65 18.44 3.55
CA ALA A 271 -27.53 17.40 2.53
C ALA A 271 -26.52 16.32 2.97
N LEU A 272 -25.33 16.72 3.40
CA LEU A 272 -24.34 15.77 3.91
C LEU A 272 -24.82 15.05 5.18
N THR A 273 -25.47 15.76 6.08
CA THR A 273 -26.01 15.17 7.32
C THR A 273 -27.09 14.12 7.03
N ALA A 274 -27.96 14.39 6.06
CA ALA A 274 -29.00 13.47 5.63
C ALA A 274 -28.42 12.20 4.96
N LEU A 275 -27.37 12.36 4.16
CA LEU A 275 -26.71 11.22 3.46
C LEU A 275 -25.86 10.36 4.39
N ARG A 276 -25.33 10.91 5.49
CA ARG A 276 -24.36 10.23 6.37
C ARG A 276 -24.81 8.83 6.83
N PRO A 277 -26.05 8.59 7.31
CA PRO A 277 -26.47 7.27 7.73
C PRO A 277 -26.50 6.25 6.58
N ILE A 278 -27.01 6.65 5.40
CA ILE A 278 -27.09 5.75 4.24
C ILE A 278 -25.70 5.41 3.69
N LEU A 279 -24.79 6.39 3.66
CA LEU A 279 -23.40 6.16 3.23
C LEU A 279 -22.70 5.17 4.15
N LYS A 280 -22.75 5.40 5.47
CA LYS A 280 -22.12 4.51 6.46
C LYS A 280 -22.72 3.09 6.42
N GLY A 281 -24.03 2.98 6.41
CA GLY A 281 -24.70 1.69 6.42
C GLY A 281 -24.43 0.90 5.15
N ASN A 282 -24.55 1.54 3.97
CA ASN A 282 -24.34 0.87 2.70
C ASN A 282 -22.88 0.43 2.52
N MET A 283 -21.90 1.29 2.87
CA MET A 283 -20.47 0.93 2.79
C MET A 283 -20.11 -0.21 3.76
N ALA A 284 -20.67 -0.22 4.96
CA ALA A 284 -20.47 -1.31 5.90
C ALA A 284 -20.99 -2.64 5.35
N HIS A 285 -22.20 -2.66 4.76
CA HIS A 285 -22.76 -3.87 4.15
C HIS A 285 -21.94 -4.31 2.92
N ILE A 286 -21.53 -3.39 2.06
CA ILE A 286 -20.69 -3.72 0.90
C ILE A 286 -19.35 -4.31 1.36
N ALA A 287 -18.75 -3.77 2.41
CA ALA A 287 -17.48 -4.26 2.93
C ALA A 287 -17.60 -5.66 3.57
N SER A 288 -18.73 -5.97 4.24
CA SER A 288 -18.93 -7.28 4.89
C SER A 288 -19.45 -8.35 3.93
N ASP A 289 -20.43 -8.02 3.08
CA ASP A 289 -21.24 -9.01 2.34
C ASP A 289 -20.98 -8.97 0.83
N GLY A 290 -20.23 -7.99 0.36
CA GLY A 290 -19.97 -7.72 -1.05
C GLY A 290 -21.11 -6.97 -1.75
N PRO A 291 -20.85 -6.44 -2.96
CA PRO A 291 -21.79 -5.55 -3.66
C PRO A 291 -23.08 -6.23 -4.13
N GLU A 292 -23.05 -7.51 -4.45
CA GLU A 292 -24.23 -8.24 -4.92
C GLU A 292 -25.29 -8.42 -3.83
N LYS A 293 -24.87 -8.87 -2.63
CA LYS A 293 -25.76 -9.09 -1.50
C LYS A 293 -26.24 -7.79 -0.86
N SER A 294 -25.47 -6.73 -0.97
CA SER A 294 -25.79 -5.41 -0.42
C SER A 294 -26.69 -4.58 -1.33
N LEU A 295 -26.89 -5.01 -2.59
CA LEU A 295 -27.70 -4.27 -3.54
C LEU A 295 -29.17 -4.22 -3.11
N THR A 296 -29.73 -3.02 -3.09
CA THR A 296 -31.15 -2.73 -2.84
C THR A 296 -31.66 -1.69 -3.84
N GLY A 297 -32.92 -1.32 -3.73
CA GLY A 297 -33.48 -0.21 -4.51
C GLY A 297 -34.22 -0.63 -5.80
N PRO A 298 -34.58 0.33 -6.67
CA PRO A 298 -35.48 0.09 -7.78
C PRO A 298 -34.92 -0.88 -8.82
N VAL A 299 -33.63 -0.84 -9.11
CA VAL A 299 -33.00 -1.77 -10.07
C VAL A 299 -33.07 -3.21 -9.55
N GLU A 300 -32.76 -3.43 -8.28
CA GLU A 300 -32.81 -4.76 -7.64
C GLU A 300 -34.26 -5.33 -7.68
N ARG A 301 -35.25 -4.47 -7.40
CA ARG A 301 -36.66 -4.85 -7.39
C ARG A 301 -37.33 -4.91 -8.77
N ASN A 302 -36.58 -4.60 -9.83
CA ASN A 302 -37.10 -4.51 -11.21
C ASN A 302 -38.20 -3.43 -11.38
N ASP A 303 -38.07 -2.29 -10.70
CA ASP A 303 -39.01 -1.19 -10.64
C ASP A 303 -38.70 -0.16 -11.75
N GLU A 304 -39.24 -0.41 -12.95
CA GLU A 304 -39.04 0.41 -14.15
C GLU A 304 -39.63 1.81 -14.00
N GLU A 305 -40.78 1.94 -13.36
CA GLU A 305 -41.46 3.23 -13.19
C GLU A 305 -40.62 4.20 -12.37
N THR A 306 -40.03 3.72 -11.27
CA THR A 306 -39.15 4.53 -10.43
C THR A 306 -37.89 4.93 -11.18
N ILE A 307 -37.29 4.02 -11.95
CA ILE A 307 -36.07 4.32 -12.76
C ILE A 307 -36.41 5.39 -13.81
N GLN A 308 -37.57 5.29 -14.47
CA GLN A 308 -38.00 6.29 -15.44
C GLN A 308 -38.18 7.68 -14.79
N LYS A 309 -38.81 7.74 -13.61
CA LYS A 309 -38.95 9.00 -12.84
C LYS A 309 -37.60 9.60 -12.45
N HIS A 310 -36.64 8.77 -12.05
CA HIS A 310 -35.30 9.22 -11.77
C HIS A 310 -34.63 9.83 -13.00
N LEU A 311 -34.70 9.19 -14.16
CA LEU A 311 -34.15 9.72 -15.41
C LEU A 311 -34.83 11.04 -15.85
N GLN A 312 -36.12 11.24 -15.52
CA GLN A 312 -36.86 12.45 -15.85
C GLN A 312 -36.51 13.63 -14.93
N CYS A 313 -36.20 13.39 -13.66
CA CYS A 313 -35.85 14.45 -12.73
C CYS A 313 -34.40 14.97 -12.88
N LEU A 314 -33.54 14.24 -13.59
CA LEU A 314 -32.19 14.68 -13.86
C LEU A 314 -32.16 15.70 -15.01
N GLU A 315 -31.61 16.90 -14.74
CA GLU A 315 -31.70 18.04 -15.65
C GLU A 315 -30.65 18.00 -16.76
N THR A 316 -29.41 17.53 -16.42
CA THR A 316 -28.33 17.52 -17.41
C THR A 316 -28.21 16.19 -18.17
N ALA A 317 -27.62 16.23 -19.35
CA ALA A 317 -27.32 15.01 -20.11
C ALA A 317 -26.27 14.15 -19.41
N GLU A 318 -25.31 14.79 -18.76
CA GLU A 318 -24.21 14.14 -18.03
C GLU A 318 -24.72 13.36 -16.82
N ASP A 319 -25.62 13.94 -16.02
CA ASP A 319 -26.23 13.27 -14.86
C ASP A 319 -27.04 12.05 -15.29
N ARG A 320 -27.84 12.20 -16.35
CA ARG A 320 -28.57 11.07 -16.93
C ARG A 320 -27.65 9.97 -17.43
N GLN A 321 -26.52 10.34 -18.04
CA GLN A 321 -25.51 9.39 -18.50
C GLN A 321 -24.85 8.66 -17.33
N LEU A 322 -24.44 9.37 -16.31
CA LEU A 322 -23.84 8.81 -15.09
C LEU A 322 -24.81 7.82 -14.43
N TYR A 323 -26.05 8.25 -14.22
CA TYR A 323 -27.09 7.41 -13.64
C TYR A 323 -27.31 6.13 -14.46
N ARG A 324 -27.41 6.24 -15.79
CA ARG A 324 -27.59 5.08 -16.68
C ARG A 324 -26.41 4.11 -16.63
N LEU A 325 -25.17 4.61 -16.65
CA LEU A 325 -23.96 3.78 -16.63
C LEU A 325 -23.87 2.97 -15.34
N LEU A 326 -24.11 3.60 -14.21
CA LEU A 326 -24.14 2.93 -12.91
C LEU A 326 -25.29 1.96 -12.80
N SER A 327 -26.51 2.37 -13.21
CA SER A 327 -27.68 1.50 -13.18
C SER A 327 -27.52 0.26 -14.07
N ARG A 328 -26.89 0.36 -15.23
CA ARG A 328 -26.55 -0.80 -16.07
C ARG A 328 -25.56 -1.74 -15.36
N ARG A 329 -24.57 -1.18 -14.64
CA ARG A 329 -23.61 -1.99 -13.88
C ARG A 329 -24.31 -2.80 -12.79
N ILE A 330 -25.18 -2.16 -12.00
CA ILE A 330 -25.90 -2.82 -10.91
C ILE A 330 -27.03 -3.74 -11.42
N THR A 331 -27.57 -3.54 -12.64
CA THR A 331 -28.48 -4.50 -13.26
C THR A 331 -27.80 -5.86 -13.50
N GLY A 332 -26.50 -5.88 -13.78
CA GLY A 332 -25.73 -7.12 -13.85
C GLY A 332 -25.70 -7.85 -12.50
N LEU A 333 -25.48 -7.12 -11.40
CA LEU A 333 -25.51 -7.70 -10.05
C LEU A 333 -26.91 -8.22 -9.69
N ALA A 334 -27.95 -7.44 -9.99
CA ALA A 334 -29.33 -7.85 -9.76
C ALA A 334 -29.72 -9.12 -10.54
N GLN A 335 -29.24 -9.26 -11.78
CA GLN A 335 -29.46 -10.46 -12.59
C GLN A 335 -28.75 -11.70 -12.04
N HIS A 336 -27.54 -11.55 -11.48
CA HIS A 336 -26.85 -12.66 -10.82
C HIS A 336 -27.59 -13.12 -9.57
N ARG A 337 -28.09 -12.16 -8.79
CA ARG A 337 -28.85 -12.44 -7.56
C ARG A 337 -30.22 -13.06 -7.83
N HIS A 338 -30.86 -12.68 -8.93
CA HIS A 338 -32.20 -13.12 -9.34
C HIS A 338 -32.16 -13.59 -10.78
N PRO A 339 -31.59 -14.76 -11.08
CA PRO A 339 -31.45 -15.26 -12.44
C PRO A 339 -32.81 -15.56 -13.13
N GLU A 340 -33.87 -15.75 -12.35
CA GLU A 340 -35.24 -16.00 -12.82
C GLU A 340 -35.97 -14.72 -13.25
N ARG A 341 -35.49 -13.51 -12.88
CA ARG A 341 -36.16 -12.24 -13.22
C ARG A 341 -35.73 -11.73 -14.59
N ASP A 342 -36.68 -11.20 -15.32
CA ASP A 342 -36.43 -10.54 -16.60
C ASP A 342 -36.18 -9.05 -16.42
N TYR A 343 -34.95 -8.62 -16.67
CA TYR A 343 -34.51 -7.21 -16.64
C TYR A 343 -34.42 -6.57 -18.03
N THR A 344 -35.08 -7.15 -19.05
CA THR A 344 -34.97 -6.69 -20.43
C THR A 344 -35.45 -5.25 -20.59
N GLU A 345 -36.59 -4.88 -20.00
CA GLU A 345 -37.15 -3.54 -20.11
C GLU A 345 -36.25 -2.50 -19.41
N ILE A 346 -35.74 -2.80 -18.22
CA ILE A 346 -34.75 -1.93 -17.54
C ILE A 346 -33.52 -1.73 -18.42
N ARG A 347 -32.99 -2.78 -19.03
CA ARG A 347 -31.84 -2.69 -19.94
C ARG A 347 -32.14 -1.83 -21.16
N GLN A 348 -33.34 -1.89 -21.71
CA GLN A 348 -33.77 -1.05 -22.83
C GLN A 348 -33.92 0.41 -22.39
N LEU A 349 -34.57 0.68 -21.25
CA LEU A 349 -34.72 2.01 -20.67
C LEU A 349 -33.37 2.70 -20.43
N LEU A 350 -32.42 1.96 -19.90
CA LEU A 350 -31.05 2.46 -19.60
C LEU A 350 -30.16 2.61 -20.85
N ARG A 351 -30.53 2.02 -22.01
CA ARG A 351 -29.80 2.16 -23.28
C ARG A 351 -30.26 3.35 -24.12
N LYS A 352 -31.52 3.78 -23.98
CA LYS A 352 -32.08 4.87 -24.77
C LYS A 352 -31.32 6.17 -24.44
N ASP A 353 -30.42 6.57 -25.32
CA ASP A 353 -29.92 7.95 -25.31
C ASP A 353 -31.13 8.85 -25.62
N GLY A 354 -31.33 9.85 -24.78
CA GLY A 354 -32.42 10.82 -24.95
C GLY A 354 -32.14 11.75 -26.13
N SER A 355 -32.00 11.16 -27.32
CA SER A 355 -32.00 11.89 -28.58
C SER A 355 -33.48 12.09 -28.98
N LYS A 356 -34.06 13.21 -28.58
CA LYS A 356 -35.08 13.92 -29.33
C LYS A 356 -34.58 15.29 -29.66
#